data_7ba9545bd7116e8470d87ff8944d9a07
#
_entry.id   7ba9545bd7116e8470d87ff8944d9a07
#
_cell.length_a   1.000
_cell.length_b   1.000
_cell.length_c   1.000
_cell.angle_alpha   90.00
_cell.angle_beta   90.00
_cell.angle_gamma   90.00
#
_symmetry.space_group_name_H-M   'P 1'
#
loop_
_entity.id
_entity.type
_entity.pdbx_description
1 polymer ?
#
loop_
_entity_poly.entity_id
_entity_poly.type
_entity_poly.pdbx_seq_one_letter_code
_entity_poly.pdbx_strand_id
1 'polypeptide(L)'
;MNLILASSGGFLAGGILVTIFLLFILFIVLIGIAARYKKCPSDQVLVIFGKTKGDKAARCIHGGAAFIWPVIQDYGFLSLRPLQIEVNLTNALCMQNIRINVPSVFTVGVSTDNSLMGNAANRLLGISQEEIADLAKDIIFGQLRLVIASMTIEQINADRETFLRNIEQNVAEELNKLGLQLLNVNITD
;
A
#
# COMPACT_ATOMS: atom_id res chain seq x y z
N MET A 1 28.50 -59.85 37.44
CA MET A 1 27.23 -59.65 36.69
C MET A 1 26.59 -58.28 36.93
N ASN A 2 26.94 -57.56 38.00
CA ASN A 2 26.36 -56.28 38.33
C ASN A 2 27.05 -55.05 37.66
N LEU A 3 28.25 -55.22 37.10
CA LEU A 3 28.97 -54.10 36.46
C LEU A 3 28.54 -53.85 35.04
N ILE A 4 28.01 -54.88 34.35
CA ILE A 4 27.52 -54.74 32.95
C ILE A 4 26.13 -54.05 32.89
N LEU A 5 25.30 -54.22 33.91
CA LEU A 5 24.00 -53.61 34.05
C LEU A 5 24.08 -52.10 34.38
N ALA A 6 25.11 -51.67 35.08
CA ALA A 6 25.33 -50.25 35.38
C ALA A 6 25.80 -49.44 34.17
N SER A 7 26.52 -50.04 33.22
CA SER A 7 26.98 -49.41 31.97
C SER A 7 25.85 -49.18 30.98
N SER A 8 24.86 -50.09 30.89
CA SER A 8 23.74 -49.97 29.96
C SER A 8 22.73 -48.85 30.36
N GLY A 9 22.56 -48.59 31.65
CA GLY A 9 21.70 -47.53 32.16
C GLY A 9 22.21 -46.13 31.83
N GLY A 10 23.53 -45.94 31.87
CA GLY A 10 24.16 -44.66 31.50
C GLY A 10 24.04 -44.32 30.01
N PHE A 11 24.18 -45.32 29.13
CA PHE A 11 23.99 -45.14 27.69
C PHE A 11 22.55 -44.87 27.32
N LEU A 12 21.59 -45.52 27.96
CA LEU A 12 20.16 -45.27 27.74
C LEU A 12 19.75 -43.90 28.26
N ALA A 13 20.20 -43.49 29.44
CA ALA A 13 19.92 -42.16 29.98
C ALA A 13 20.56 -41.04 29.14
N GLY A 14 21.80 -41.23 28.67
CA GLY A 14 22.43 -40.29 27.72
C GLY A 14 21.70 -40.18 26.38
N GLY A 15 21.24 -41.32 25.83
CA GLY A 15 20.45 -41.35 24.61
C GLY A 15 19.12 -40.59 24.76
N ILE A 16 18.41 -40.74 25.87
CA ILE A 16 17.16 -40.03 26.16
C ILE A 16 17.41 -38.53 26.29
N LEU A 17 18.45 -38.10 26.97
CA LEU A 17 18.80 -36.68 27.09
C LEU A 17 19.11 -36.04 25.74
N VAL A 18 19.85 -36.73 24.88
CA VAL A 18 20.16 -36.25 23.52
C VAL A 18 18.91 -36.14 22.66
N THR A 19 18.00 -37.11 22.73
CA THR A 19 16.74 -37.06 21.97
C THR A 19 15.83 -35.92 22.45
N ILE A 20 15.74 -35.69 23.77
CA ILE A 20 14.97 -34.54 24.32
C ILE A 20 15.60 -33.22 23.86
N PHE A 21 16.92 -33.10 23.87
CA PHE A 21 17.62 -31.89 23.42
C PHE A 21 17.41 -31.64 21.93
N LEU A 22 17.43 -32.66 21.08
CA LEU A 22 17.13 -32.55 19.64
C LEU A 22 15.68 -32.13 19.39
N LEU A 23 14.74 -32.72 20.13
CA LEU A 23 13.32 -32.31 20.04
C LEU A 23 13.13 -30.86 20.48
N PHE A 24 13.84 -30.39 21.49
CA PHE A 24 13.79 -29.01 21.95
C PHE A 24 14.33 -28.03 20.90
N ILE A 25 15.46 -28.37 20.26
CA ILE A 25 16.01 -27.58 19.13
C ILE A 25 15.03 -27.56 17.97
N LEU A 26 14.46 -28.70 17.59
CA LEU A 26 13.47 -28.80 16.52
C LEU A 26 12.25 -27.90 16.81
N PHE A 27 11.79 -27.92 18.06
CA PHE A 27 10.67 -27.09 18.50
C PHE A 27 10.97 -25.58 18.38
N ILE A 28 12.16 -25.14 18.77
CA ILE A 28 12.60 -23.74 18.62
C ILE A 28 12.66 -23.35 17.15
N VAL A 29 13.17 -24.21 16.27
CA VAL A 29 13.25 -23.97 14.83
C VAL A 29 11.84 -23.83 14.24
N LEU A 30 10.91 -24.71 14.62
CA LEU A 30 9.52 -24.65 14.16
C LEU A 30 8.82 -23.34 14.58
N ILE A 31 9.02 -22.89 15.83
CA ILE A 31 8.51 -21.60 16.31
C ILE A 31 9.12 -20.45 15.49
N GLY A 32 10.42 -20.49 15.23
CA GLY A 32 11.12 -19.50 14.41
C GLY A 32 10.57 -19.40 12.99
N ILE A 33 10.26 -20.54 12.36
CA ILE A 33 9.65 -20.59 11.02
C ILE A 33 8.20 -20.05 11.07
N ALA A 34 7.42 -20.46 12.07
CA ALA A 34 6.04 -20.00 12.22
C ALA A 34 5.93 -18.48 12.45
N ALA A 35 6.86 -17.89 13.19
CA ALA A 35 6.91 -16.44 13.43
C ALA A 35 7.19 -15.62 12.16
N ARG A 36 7.75 -16.23 11.12
CA ARG A 36 8.07 -15.59 9.83
C ARG A 36 6.92 -15.63 8.84
N TYR A 37 5.85 -16.34 9.18
CA TYR A 37 4.65 -16.39 8.37
C TYR A 37 3.76 -15.17 8.69
N LYS A 38 3.71 -14.20 7.77
CA LYS A 38 2.91 -12.98 7.94
C LYS A 38 1.64 -13.07 7.12
N LYS A 39 0.51 -12.82 7.80
CA LYS A 39 -0.81 -12.72 7.17
C LYS A 39 -1.04 -11.28 6.73
N CYS A 40 -1.58 -11.11 5.53
CA CYS A 40 -2.02 -9.80 5.03
C CYS A 40 -3.49 -9.61 5.41
N PRO A 41 -3.84 -8.59 6.22
CA PRO A 41 -5.23 -8.20 6.44
C PRO A 41 -5.89 -7.76 5.12
N SER A 42 -7.22 -7.84 5.06
CA SER A 42 -7.98 -7.48 3.85
C SER A 42 -7.99 -5.98 3.54
N ASP A 43 -7.72 -5.15 4.55
CA ASP A 43 -7.68 -3.68 4.45
C ASP A 43 -6.29 -3.12 4.14
N GLN A 44 -5.31 -4.01 3.89
CA GLN A 44 -3.92 -3.63 3.64
C GLN A 44 -3.31 -4.45 2.50
N VAL A 45 -2.26 -3.92 1.91
CA VAL A 45 -1.38 -4.64 0.99
C VAL A 45 -0.06 -4.93 1.70
N LEU A 46 0.35 -6.19 1.67
CA LEU A 46 1.66 -6.60 2.15
C LEU A 46 2.68 -6.40 1.01
N VAL A 47 3.60 -5.48 1.22
CA VAL A 47 4.72 -5.20 0.31
C VAL A 47 5.96 -5.88 0.86
N ILE A 48 6.55 -6.79 0.09
CA ILE A 48 7.80 -7.47 0.41
C ILE A 48 8.88 -6.90 -0.48
N PHE A 49 9.94 -6.38 0.11
CA PHE A 49 11.07 -5.79 -0.59
C PHE A 49 12.38 -6.44 -0.17
N GLY A 50 13.40 -6.31 -1.02
CA GLY A 50 14.66 -7.02 -0.89
C GLY A 50 14.89 -8.00 -2.03
N LYS A 51 15.67 -9.06 -1.82
CA LYS A 51 15.96 -10.04 -2.87
C LYS A 51 14.73 -10.90 -3.14
N THR A 52 13.95 -10.49 -4.15
CA THR A 52 12.74 -11.19 -4.59
C THR A 52 13.07 -12.08 -5.81
N LYS A 53 12.39 -13.24 -5.94
CA LYS A 53 12.48 -14.06 -7.15
C LYS A 53 11.90 -13.28 -8.34
N GLY A 54 12.77 -12.76 -9.20
CA GLY A 54 12.43 -11.97 -10.38
C GLY A 54 12.96 -10.54 -10.31
N ASP A 55 12.94 -9.85 -11.44
CA ASP A 55 13.54 -8.52 -11.68
C ASP A 55 12.72 -7.35 -11.06
N LYS A 56 11.80 -7.64 -10.13
CA LYS A 56 10.94 -6.63 -9.49
C LYS A 56 11.49 -6.26 -8.13
N ALA A 57 11.69 -4.96 -7.90
CA ALA A 57 12.20 -4.40 -6.64
C ALA A 57 11.28 -4.65 -5.43
N ALA A 58 9.97 -4.79 -5.65
CA ALA A 58 8.98 -5.10 -4.63
C ALA A 58 7.93 -6.08 -5.13
N ARG A 59 7.45 -6.95 -4.24
CA ARG A 59 6.33 -7.86 -4.48
C ARG A 59 5.17 -7.45 -3.58
N CYS A 60 4.06 -7.06 -4.20
CA CYS A 60 2.82 -6.72 -3.51
C CYS A 60 1.91 -7.93 -3.43
N ILE A 61 1.30 -8.16 -2.27
CA ILE A 61 0.34 -9.23 -2.02
C ILE A 61 -0.89 -8.60 -1.38
N HIS A 62 -2.02 -8.72 -2.09
CA HIS A 62 -3.32 -8.32 -1.58
C HIS A 62 -4.08 -9.57 -1.14
N GLY A 63 -4.33 -9.68 0.17
CA GLY A 63 -4.94 -10.87 0.77
C GLY A 63 -4.00 -12.08 0.83
N GLY A 64 -4.28 -12.99 1.75
CA GLY A 64 -3.48 -14.20 1.95
C GLY A 64 -2.33 -14.04 2.93
N ALA A 65 -1.26 -14.78 2.71
CA ALA A 65 -0.11 -14.77 3.59
C ALA A 65 1.18 -15.09 2.84
N ALA A 66 2.29 -14.59 3.34
CA ALA A 66 3.60 -14.83 2.76
C ALA A 66 4.62 -15.23 3.82
N PHE A 67 5.55 -16.05 3.39
CA PHE A 67 6.75 -16.37 4.16
C PHE A 67 7.85 -15.35 3.79
N ILE A 68 8.39 -14.68 4.80
CA ILE A 68 9.40 -13.64 4.66
C ILE A 68 10.74 -14.20 5.13
N TRP A 69 11.74 -14.22 4.24
CA TRP A 69 13.08 -14.68 4.57
C TRP A 69 13.79 -13.64 5.44
N PRO A 70 14.17 -14.01 6.68
CA PRO A 70 14.94 -13.12 7.54
C PRO A 70 16.28 -12.78 6.88
N VAL A 71 16.78 -11.57 7.14
CA VAL A 71 18.07 -11.05 6.64
C VAL A 71 18.08 -10.62 5.16
N ILE A 72 17.25 -11.22 4.30
CA ILE A 72 17.29 -10.97 2.85
C ILE A 72 16.09 -10.13 2.40
N GLN A 73 14.96 -10.28 3.10
CA GLN A 73 13.70 -9.62 2.77
C GLN A 73 13.18 -8.85 3.97
N ASP A 74 12.59 -7.71 3.69
CA ASP A 74 11.83 -6.93 4.66
C ASP A 74 10.40 -6.72 4.14
N TYR A 75 9.50 -6.25 4.98
CA TYR A 75 8.10 -6.08 4.63
C TYR A 75 7.51 -4.81 5.22
N GLY A 76 6.53 -4.27 4.55
CA GLY A 76 5.71 -3.18 5.05
C GLY A 76 4.25 -3.38 4.68
N PHE A 77 3.38 -2.68 5.37
CA PHE A 77 1.95 -2.67 5.08
C PHE A 77 1.56 -1.31 4.50
N LEU A 78 0.78 -1.34 3.43
CA LEU A 78 0.19 -0.16 2.82
C LEU A 78 -1.33 -0.23 3.01
N SER A 79 -1.92 0.80 3.62
CA SER A 79 -3.36 0.84 3.89
C SER A 79 -4.15 1.06 2.60
N LEU A 80 -5.24 0.28 2.41
CA LEU A 80 -6.19 0.44 1.31
C LEU A 80 -7.37 1.33 1.67
N ARG A 81 -7.40 1.89 2.90
CA ARG A 81 -8.51 2.72 3.35
C ARG A 81 -8.62 3.97 2.49
N PRO A 82 -9.83 4.29 1.99
CA PRO A 82 -10.03 5.51 1.23
C PRO A 82 -9.74 6.76 2.08
N LEU A 83 -9.16 7.75 1.44
CA LEU A 83 -8.87 9.07 2.00
C LEU A 83 -9.80 10.08 1.36
N GLN A 84 -10.48 10.89 2.16
CA GLN A 84 -11.24 12.04 1.68
C GLN A 84 -10.36 13.28 1.72
N ILE A 85 -10.29 13.96 0.60
CA ILE A 85 -9.44 15.14 0.39
C ILE A 85 -10.34 16.29 -0.02
N GLU A 86 -10.44 17.28 0.86
CA GLU A 86 -11.15 18.53 0.57
C GLU A 86 -10.22 19.50 -0.14
N VAL A 87 -10.63 19.93 -1.32
CA VAL A 87 -9.89 20.87 -2.15
C VAL A 87 -10.78 22.09 -2.41
N ASN A 88 -10.49 23.18 -1.71
CA ASN A 88 -11.16 24.46 -1.89
C ASN A 88 -10.33 25.33 -2.84
N LEU A 89 -10.54 25.16 -4.14
CA LEU A 89 -9.87 25.98 -5.13
C LEU A 89 -10.53 27.36 -5.20
N THR A 90 -9.82 28.36 -4.71
CA THR A 90 -10.27 29.76 -4.73
C THR A 90 -9.50 30.58 -5.75
N ASN A 91 -10.20 31.55 -6.38
CA ASN A 91 -9.62 32.47 -7.36
C ASN A 91 -8.94 31.79 -8.57
N ALA A 92 -9.43 30.63 -9.00
CA ALA A 92 -8.95 30.01 -10.24
C ALA A 92 -9.40 30.85 -11.45
N LEU A 93 -8.50 31.04 -12.40
CA LEU A 93 -8.80 31.75 -13.63
C LEU A 93 -9.22 30.76 -14.70
N CYS A 94 -10.42 30.95 -15.27
CA CYS A 94 -10.86 30.22 -16.46
C CYS A 94 -10.24 30.84 -17.73
N MET A 95 -10.49 30.22 -18.88
CA MET A 95 -9.97 30.64 -20.17
C MET A 95 -10.30 32.12 -20.50
N GLN A 96 -11.41 32.65 -19.98
CA GLN A 96 -11.87 34.03 -20.18
C GLN A 96 -11.30 35.02 -19.13
N ASN A 97 -10.30 34.64 -18.34
CA ASN A 97 -9.76 35.43 -17.22
C ASN A 97 -10.78 35.80 -16.12
N ILE A 98 -11.86 35.03 -16.01
CA ILE A 98 -12.82 35.15 -14.92
C ILE A 98 -12.36 34.30 -13.75
N ARG A 99 -12.43 34.86 -12.54
CA ARG A 99 -12.10 34.13 -11.31
C ARG A 99 -13.29 33.33 -10.83
N ILE A 100 -13.07 32.04 -10.58
CA ILE A 100 -14.08 31.13 -10.06
C ILE A 100 -13.58 30.43 -8.81
N ASN A 101 -14.51 29.99 -7.97
CA ASN A 101 -14.26 29.18 -6.81
C ASN A 101 -14.92 27.82 -7.06
N VAL A 102 -14.16 26.75 -6.84
CA VAL A 102 -14.64 25.39 -7.04
C VAL A 102 -14.32 24.56 -5.79
N PRO A 103 -15.22 24.56 -4.80
CA PRO A 103 -15.10 23.68 -3.67
C PRO A 103 -15.40 22.23 -4.11
N SER A 104 -14.52 21.32 -3.78
CA SER A 104 -14.64 19.94 -4.23
C SER A 104 -14.08 18.94 -3.21
N VAL A 105 -14.63 17.76 -3.19
CA VAL A 105 -14.21 16.65 -2.33
C VAL A 105 -13.85 15.46 -3.20
N PHE A 106 -12.63 14.98 -3.04
CA PHE A 106 -12.11 13.82 -3.75
C PHE A 106 -11.95 12.66 -2.79
N THR A 107 -12.38 11.47 -3.21
CA THR A 107 -12.09 10.23 -2.49
C THR A 107 -11.05 9.44 -3.27
N VAL A 108 -9.90 9.24 -2.63
CA VAL A 108 -8.74 8.59 -3.24
C VAL A 108 -8.37 7.37 -2.41
N GLY A 109 -7.91 6.30 -3.06
CA GLY A 109 -7.43 5.10 -2.39
C GLY A 109 -6.19 4.54 -3.09
N VAL A 110 -5.48 3.65 -2.42
CA VAL A 110 -4.40 2.90 -3.06
C VAL A 110 -5.01 1.91 -4.04
N SER A 111 -4.48 1.86 -5.26
CA SER A 111 -4.98 0.94 -6.28
C SER A 111 -4.64 -0.50 -5.95
N THR A 112 -5.60 -1.41 -6.18
CA THR A 112 -5.42 -2.85 -6.08
C THR A 112 -4.96 -3.50 -7.38
N ASP A 113 -4.81 -2.73 -8.44
CA ASP A 113 -4.31 -3.21 -9.72
C ASP A 113 -2.80 -3.52 -9.63
N ASN A 114 -2.39 -4.69 -10.08
CA ASN A 114 -1.00 -5.18 -9.98
C ASN A 114 0.04 -4.24 -10.62
N SER A 115 -0.34 -3.51 -11.66
CA SER A 115 0.55 -2.56 -12.33
C SER A 115 0.76 -1.29 -11.50
N LEU A 116 -0.32 -0.75 -10.95
CA LEU A 116 -0.30 0.47 -10.17
C LEU A 116 0.17 0.25 -8.72
N MET A 117 -0.13 -0.92 -8.15
CA MET A 117 0.29 -1.32 -6.81
C MET A 117 1.82 -1.31 -6.66
N GLY A 118 2.56 -1.66 -7.73
CA GLY A 118 4.01 -1.54 -7.75
C GLY A 118 4.49 -0.09 -7.60
N ASN A 119 3.81 0.86 -8.22
CA ASN A 119 4.11 2.29 -8.09
C ASN A 119 3.83 2.77 -6.66
N ALA A 120 2.67 2.38 -6.10
CA ALA A 120 2.31 2.71 -4.72
C ALA A 120 3.34 2.15 -3.73
N ALA A 121 3.76 0.89 -3.90
CA ALA A 121 4.77 0.27 -3.04
C ALA A 121 6.11 1.01 -3.07
N ASN A 122 6.54 1.47 -4.25
CA ASN A 122 7.84 2.15 -4.39
C ASN A 122 7.83 3.60 -3.89
N ARG A 123 6.67 4.25 -3.87
CA ARG A 123 6.56 5.69 -3.61
C ARG A 123 5.88 6.06 -2.30
N LEU A 124 4.94 5.22 -1.84
CA LEU A 124 4.10 5.50 -0.68
C LEU A 124 4.43 4.64 0.54
N LEU A 125 5.28 3.62 0.38
CA LEU A 125 5.66 2.77 1.50
C LEU A 125 6.44 3.57 2.55
N GLY A 126 5.99 3.49 3.81
CA GLY A 126 6.62 4.20 4.91
C GLY A 126 6.16 5.65 5.10
N ILE A 127 5.30 6.15 4.22
CA ILE A 127 4.69 7.48 4.34
C ILE A 127 3.39 7.36 5.14
N SER A 128 3.09 8.33 5.99
CA SER A 128 1.85 8.38 6.76
C SER A 128 0.63 8.65 5.85
N GLN A 129 -0.57 8.26 6.30
CA GLN A 129 -1.79 8.53 5.53
C GLN A 129 -2.05 10.04 5.35
N GLU A 130 -1.67 10.84 6.32
CA GLU A 130 -1.79 12.30 6.25
C GLU A 130 -0.87 12.89 5.17
N GLU A 131 0.38 12.46 5.12
CA GLU A 131 1.32 12.89 4.08
C GLU A 131 0.91 12.42 2.68
N ILE A 132 0.30 11.21 2.56
CA ILE A 132 -0.28 10.74 1.30
C ILE A 132 -1.45 11.62 0.88
N ALA A 133 -2.31 12.01 1.82
CA ALA A 133 -3.43 12.90 1.55
C ALA A 133 -2.96 14.29 1.08
N ASP A 134 -1.94 14.86 1.72
CA ASP A 134 -1.36 16.14 1.34
C ASP A 134 -0.73 16.08 -0.06
N LEU A 135 0.04 15.03 -0.34
CA LEU A 135 0.63 14.81 -1.67
C LEU A 135 -0.44 14.70 -2.76
N ALA A 136 -1.50 13.92 -2.51
CA ALA A 136 -2.61 13.78 -3.44
C ALA A 136 -3.38 15.10 -3.62
N LYS A 137 -3.56 15.88 -2.54
CA LYS A 137 -4.19 17.20 -2.55
C LYS A 137 -3.45 18.17 -3.46
N ASP A 138 -2.13 18.22 -3.38
CA ASP A 138 -1.31 19.11 -4.19
C ASP A 138 -1.43 18.77 -5.69
N ILE A 139 -1.44 17.48 -6.02
CA ILE A 139 -1.63 17.00 -7.39
C ILE A 139 -3.04 17.39 -7.90
N ILE A 140 -4.07 17.09 -7.14
CA ILE A 140 -5.45 17.40 -7.48
C ILE A 140 -5.61 18.90 -7.69
N PHE A 141 -5.06 19.71 -6.80
CA PHE A 141 -5.08 21.16 -6.87
C PHE A 141 -4.44 21.69 -8.17
N GLY A 142 -3.30 21.11 -8.56
CA GLY A 142 -2.60 21.43 -9.80
C GLY A 142 -3.43 21.08 -11.04
N GLN A 143 -4.01 19.87 -11.07
CA GLN A 143 -4.81 19.39 -12.19
C GLN A 143 -6.14 20.17 -12.33
N LEU A 144 -6.80 20.48 -11.22
CA LEU A 144 -7.99 21.34 -11.23
C LEU A 144 -7.72 22.70 -11.89
N ARG A 145 -6.60 23.34 -11.54
CA ARG A 145 -6.21 24.61 -12.17
C ARG A 145 -6.03 24.49 -13.66
N LEU A 146 -5.38 23.41 -14.12
CA LEU A 146 -5.15 23.17 -15.55
C LEU A 146 -6.47 22.96 -16.29
N VAL A 147 -7.37 22.15 -15.77
CA VAL A 147 -8.68 21.90 -16.38
C VAL A 147 -9.51 23.18 -16.43
N ILE A 148 -9.60 23.94 -15.34
CA ILE A 148 -10.36 25.20 -15.29
C ILE A 148 -9.78 26.22 -16.26
N ALA A 149 -8.46 26.35 -16.35
CA ALA A 149 -7.82 27.29 -17.28
C ALA A 149 -8.05 26.93 -18.76
N SER A 150 -8.36 25.67 -19.05
CA SER A 150 -8.63 25.19 -20.42
C SER A 150 -10.11 25.34 -20.85
N MET A 151 -11.03 25.70 -19.94
CA MET A 151 -12.47 25.73 -20.20
C MET A 151 -13.03 27.17 -20.05
N THR A 152 -14.13 27.45 -20.77
CA THR A 152 -14.89 28.68 -20.59
C THR A 152 -15.89 28.56 -19.44
N ILE A 153 -16.37 29.70 -18.91
CA ILE A 153 -17.35 29.70 -17.82
C ILE A 153 -18.67 29.05 -18.25
N GLU A 154 -19.05 29.24 -19.52
CA GLU A 154 -20.25 28.63 -20.08
C GLU A 154 -20.12 27.09 -20.12
N GLN A 155 -18.95 26.55 -20.49
CA GLN A 155 -18.72 25.12 -20.52
C GLN A 155 -18.75 24.51 -19.11
N ILE A 156 -18.19 25.22 -18.13
CA ILE A 156 -18.17 24.76 -16.74
C ILE A 156 -19.60 24.72 -16.16
N ASN A 157 -20.44 25.71 -16.49
CA ASN A 157 -21.81 25.84 -15.97
C ASN A 157 -22.83 25.00 -16.75
N ALA A 158 -22.73 25.00 -18.08
CA ALA A 158 -23.74 24.38 -18.95
C ALA A 158 -23.53 22.86 -19.08
N ASP A 159 -22.29 22.40 -19.04
CA ASP A 159 -21.94 20.98 -19.22
C ASP A 159 -21.09 20.48 -18.06
N ARG A 160 -21.74 20.38 -16.90
CA ARG A 160 -21.13 19.89 -15.67
C ARG A 160 -20.59 18.45 -15.79
N GLU A 161 -21.24 17.62 -16.61
CA GLU A 161 -20.78 16.24 -16.82
C GLU A 161 -19.46 16.17 -17.58
N THR A 162 -19.30 16.97 -18.63
CA THR A 162 -18.04 17.07 -19.35
C THR A 162 -16.94 17.66 -18.49
N PHE A 163 -17.25 18.66 -17.65
CA PHE A 163 -16.30 19.23 -16.71
C PHE A 163 -15.81 18.17 -15.69
N LEU A 164 -16.73 17.44 -15.06
CA LEU A 164 -16.38 16.34 -14.14
C LEU A 164 -15.53 15.28 -14.82
N ARG A 165 -15.90 14.85 -16.02
CA ARG A 165 -15.16 13.83 -16.79
C ARG A 165 -13.74 14.28 -17.10
N ASN A 166 -13.55 15.53 -17.48
CA ASN A 166 -12.22 16.09 -17.73
C ASN A 166 -11.37 16.11 -16.45
N ILE A 167 -11.96 16.49 -15.31
CA ILE A 167 -11.27 16.46 -14.02
C ILE A 167 -10.90 15.02 -13.67
N GLU A 168 -11.86 14.10 -13.70
CA GLU A 168 -11.65 12.70 -13.38
C GLU A 168 -10.51 12.09 -14.21
N GLN A 169 -10.51 12.33 -15.51
CA GLN A 169 -9.51 11.81 -16.41
C GLN A 169 -8.10 12.35 -16.10
N ASN A 170 -7.97 13.67 -15.99
CA ASN A 170 -6.66 14.30 -15.74
C ASN A 170 -6.12 13.97 -14.34
N VAL A 171 -6.98 14.03 -13.33
CA VAL A 171 -6.61 13.70 -11.95
C VAL A 171 -6.25 12.22 -11.82
N ALA A 172 -7.06 11.32 -12.41
CA ALA A 172 -6.80 9.88 -12.34
C ALA A 172 -5.46 9.51 -13.01
N GLU A 173 -5.13 10.13 -14.14
CA GLU A 173 -3.85 9.86 -14.83
C GLU A 173 -2.65 10.21 -13.93
N GLU A 174 -2.67 11.36 -13.26
CA GLU A 174 -1.57 11.78 -12.39
C GLU A 174 -1.50 10.96 -11.08
N LEU A 175 -2.65 10.67 -10.47
CA LEU A 175 -2.72 9.83 -9.27
C LEU A 175 -2.23 8.39 -9.55
N ASN A 176 -2.55 7.84 -10.72
CA ASN A 176 -2.11 6.51 -11.15
C ASN A 176 -0.58 6.41 -11.24
N LYS A 177 0.13 7.49 -11.55
CA LYS A 177 1.61 7.51 -11.54
C LYS A 177 2.19 7.28 -10.16
N LEU A 178 1.44 7.64 -9.10
CA LEU A 178 1.78 7.37 -7.71
C LEU A 178 1.26 6.01 -7.21
N GLY A 179 0.39 5.35 -7.98
CA GLY A 179 -0.30 4.14 -7.57
C GLY A 179 -1.55 4.40 -6.73
N LEU A 180 -2.04 5.64 -6.75
CA LEU A 180 -3.32 6.02 -6.17
C LEU A 180 -4.41 5.95 -7.24
N GLN A 181 -5.62 5.58 -6.83
CA GLN A 181 -6.80 5.52 -7.68
C GLN A 181 -7.84 6.52 -7.19
N LEU A 182 -8.40 7.27 -8.11
CA LEU A 182 -9.55 8.12 -7.85
C LEU A 182 -10.80 7.24 -7.77
N LEU A 183 -11.52 7.30 -6.64
CA LEU A 183 -12.72 6.51 -6.40
C LEU A 183 -14.00 7.32 -6.66
N ASN A 184 -13.99 8.58 -6.26
CA ASN A 184 -15.14 9.46 -6.43
C ASN A 184 -14.71 10.93 -6.43
N VAL A 185 -15.46 11.76 -7.18
CA VAL A 185 -15.33 13.23 -7.21
C VAL A 185 -16.70 13.83 -6.94
N ASN A 186 -16.74 14.76 -6.01
CA ASN A 186 -17.93 15.54 -5.72
C ASN A 186 -17.57 17.04 -5.72
N ILE A 187 -18.24 17.81 -6.56
CA ILE A 187 -18.11 19.27 -6.59
C ILE A 187 -19.32 19.85 -5.87
N THR A 188 -19.04 20.62 -4.84
CA THR A 188 -20.07 21.29 -4.04
C THR A 188 -20.37 22.64 -4.69
N ASP A 189 -21.65 22.95 -4.80
CA ASP A 189 -22.14 24.27 -5.31
C ASP A 189 -22.06 25.31 -4.20
#